data_ecf2da034f8c3077a27bac8ab68d487b
#
_entry.id   ecf2da034f8c3077a27bac8ab68d487b
#
_cell.length_a   1.000
_cell.length_b   1.000
_cell.length_c   1.000
_cell.angle_alpha   90.00
_cell.angle_beta   90.00
_cell.angle_gamma   90.00
#
_symmetry.space_group_name_H-M   'P 1'
#
loop_
_entity.id
_entity.type
_entity.pdbx_description
1 polymer ?
#
loop_
_entity_poly.entity_id
_entity_poly.type
_entity_poly.pdbx_seq_one_letter_code
_entity_poly.pdbx_strand_id
1 'polypeptide(L)'
;MTIWADPLTIGWSDDERAELAGSPRHRRLTEELPAGAHGRPEGAGESTSVLGVWTYDVEPVEPTFPPDFDPSHPEVVLRGMARMIPAMAAYVERLPRCFVDGGYYTKTRENRFLSCPLPVEGAYVIGALSGYGMMSSNGAADLLADYIAERPLPAYAPAFHLDRYDNPAYQKLLDNWGDSGQL
;
A
#
# COMPACT_ATOMS: atom_id res chain seq x y z
N MET A 1 12.84 -15.58 1.25
CA MET A 1 12.94 -14.78 0.00
C MET A 1 11.59 -14.12 -0.21
N THR A 2 11.55 -12.82 -0.40
CA THR A 2 10.34 -12.09 -0.77
C THR A 2 10.32 -11.94 -2.29
N ILE A 3 9.16 -12.13 -2.91
CA ILE A 3 8.95 -12.00 -4.35
C ILE A 3 8.00 -10.83 -4.55
N TRP A 4 8.30 -9.94 -5.49
CA TRP A 4 7.55 -8.73 -5.79
C TRP A 4 7.26 -8.64 -7.28
N ALA A 5 6.04 -8.27 -7.66
CA ALA A 5 5.64 -8.10 -9.05
C ALA A 5 5.61 -6.62 -9.47
N ASP A 6 6.00 -6.37 -10.72
CA ASP A 6 5.61 -5.20 -11.48
C ASP A 6 4.09 -5.20 -11.75
N PRO A 7 3.51 -4.13 -12.33
CA PRO A 7 2.12 -4.15 -12.76
C PRO A 7 1.82 -5.39 -13.62
N LEU A 8 0.71 -6.03 -13.37
CA LEU A 8 0.39 -7.29 -14.05
C LEU A 8 -1.11 -7.44 -14.31
N THR A 9 -1.42 -8.23 -15.34
CA THR A 9 -2.78 -8.67 -15.63
C THR A 9 -2.97 -10.10 -15.17
N ILE A 10 -4.05 -10.37 -14.46
CA ILE A 10 -4.42 -11.70 -14.01
C ILE A 10 -4.89 -12.55 -15.20
N GLY A 11 -4.45 -13.79 -15.23
CA GLY A 11 -4.90 -14.78 -16.21
C GLY A 11 -6.27 -15.37 -15.82
N TRP A 12 -7.35 -14.73 -16.25
CA TRP A 12 -8.70 -15.26 -16.15
C TRP A 12 -9.02 -16.09 -17.38
N SER A 13 -9.86 -17.13 -17.23
CA SER A 13 -10.51 -17.76 -18.38
C SER A 13 -11.48 -16.80 -19.08
N ASP A 14 -11.92 -17.13 -20.29
CA ASP A 14 -12.85 -16.28 -21.03
C ASP A 14 -14.19 -16.12 -20.30
N ASP A 15 -14.69 -17.17 -19.68
CA ASP A 15 -15.95 -17.18 -18.91
C ASP A 15 -15.81 -16.32 -17.64
N GLU A 16 -14.73 -16.51 -16.85
CA GLU A 16 -14.44 -15.68 -15.66
C GLU A 16 -14.28 -14.20 -16.05
N ARG A 17 -13.57 -13.92 -17.12
CA ARG A 17 -13.40 -12.56 -17.62
C ARG A 17 -14.73 -11.91 -18.01
N ALA A 18 -15.62 -12.66 -18.66
CA ALA A 18 -16.95 -12.17 -19.03
C ALA A 18 -17.80 -11.87 -17.78
N GLU A 19 -17.75 -12.74 -16.79
CA GLU A 19 -18.46 -12.55 -15.52
C GLU A 19 -17.94 -11.32 -14.77
N LEU A 20 -16.61 -11.19 -14.59
CA LEU A 20 -15.98 -10.05 -13.93
C LEU A 20 -16.27 -8.73 -14.66
N ALA A 21 -16.22 -8.72 -16.01
CA ALA A 21 -16.52 -7.54 -16.81
C ALA A 21 -17.96 -7.05 -16.62
N GLY A 22 -18.90 -7.98 -16.36
CA GLY A 22 -20.30 -7.66 -16.06
C GLY A 22 -20.53 -7.07 -14.67
N SER A 23 -19.57 -7.17 -13.76
CA SER A 23 -19.67 -6.69 -12.39
C SER A 23 -19.04 -5.29 -12.24
N PRO A 24 -19.80 -4.24 -11.88
CA PRO A 24 -19.23 -2.92 -11.64
C PRO A 24 -18.11 -2.90 -10.58
N ARG A 25 -18.17 -3.80 -9.61
CA ARG A 25 -17.19 -3.94 -8.53
C ARG A 25 -15.90 -4.59 -9.01
N HIS A 26 -16.01 -5.61 -9.88
CA HIS A 26 -14.88 -6.49 -10.18
C HIS A 26 -14.31 -6.32 -11.59
N ARG A 27 -14.97 -5.54 -12.49
CA ARG A 27 -14.52 -5.37 -13.87
C ARG A 27 -13.05 -4.95 -14.00
N ARG A 28 -12.55 -4.13 -13.05
CA ARG A 28 -11.15 -3.69 -13.01
C ARG A 28 -10.16 -4.84 -12.84
N LEU A 29 -10.59 -5.99 -12.29
CA LEU A 29 -9.74 -7.17 -12.16
C LEU A 29 -9.40 -7.80 -13.52
N THR A 30 -10.08 -7.39 -14.59
CA THR A 30 -9.78 -7.80 -15.97
C THR A 30 -8.73 -6.92 -16.66
N GLU A 31 -8.33 -5.84 -16.02
CA GLU A 31 -7.36 -4.85 -16.50
C GLU A 31 -5.97 -5.11 -15.90
N GLU A 32 -5.00 -4.30 -16.27
CA GLU A 32 -3.70 -4.29 -15.60
C GLU A 32 -3.85 -3.71 -14.19
N LEU A 33 -3.41 -4.48 -13.21
CA LEU A 33 -3.43 -4.09 -11.80
C LEU A 33 -2.07 -3.53 -11.37
N PRO A 34 -2.06 -2.64 -10.33
CA PRO A 34 -0.83 -2.00 -9.89
C PRO A 34 0.24 -3.00 -9.45
N ALA A 35 1.49 -2.57 -9.50
CA ALA A 35 2.62 -3.29 -8.90
C ALA A 35 2.36 -3.62 -7.43
N GLY A 36 3.14 -4.54 -6.89
CA GLY A 36 3.15 -4.78 -5.46
C GLY A 36 2.52 -6.09 -5.01
N ALA A 37 2.04 -6.95 -5.93
CA ALA A 37 1.75 -8.32 -5.54
C ALA A 37 3.04 -8.96 -5.02
N HIS A 38 3.04 -9.38 -3.77
CA HIS A 38 4.22 -10.00 -3.18
C HIS A 38 3.84 -11.07 -2.17
N GLY A 39 4.81 -11.93 -1.87
CA GLY A 39 4.62 -12.98 -0.91
C GLY A 39 5.94 -13.49 -0.35
N ARG A 40 5.83 -14.15 0.78
CA ARG A 40 6.93 -14.81 1.46
C ARG A 40 6.45 -16.02 2.25
N PRO A 41 7.32 -17.00 2.51
CA PRO A 41 7.03 -17.98 3.54
C PRO A 41 6.77 -17.29 4.88
N GLU A 42 5.78 -17.76 5.62
CA GLU A 42 5.42 -17.22 6.93
C GLU A 42 5.55 -18.31 7.99
N GLY A 43 5.94 -17.90 9.20
CA GLY A 43 6.22 -18.82 10.31
C GLY A 43 7.67 -19.27 10.38
N ALA A 44 7.96 -20.17 11.30
CA ALA A 44 9.30 -20.69 11.57
C ALA A 44 9.39 -22.18 11.22
N GLY A 45 10.62 -22.65 10.94
CA GLY A 45 10.90 -24.07 10.71
C GLY A 45 10.22 -24.61 9.45
N GLU A 46 9.46 -25.68 9.60
CA GLU A 46 8.77 -26.36 8.51
C GLU A 46 7.34 -25.86 8.26
N SER A 47 7.09 -24.59 8.56
CA SER A 47 5.77 -24.00 8.30
C SER A 47 5.42 -24.09 6.80
N THR A 48 4.19 -24.49 6.53
CA THR A 48 3.61 -24.53 5.19
C THR A 48 2.78 -23.29 4.86
N SER A 49 2.84 -22.27 5.74
CA SER A 49 2.09 -21.03 5.56
C SER A 49 2.84 -20.07 4.62
N VAL A 50 2.07 -19.37 3.81
CA VAL A 50 2.56 -18.31 2.92
C VAL A 50 1.76 -17.06 3.24
N LEU A 51 2.45 -15.94 3.43
CA LEU A 51 1.86 -14.61 3.45
C LEU A 51 1.82 -14.09 2.01
N GLY A 52 0.64 -13.76 1.53
CA GLY A 52 0.44 -13.03 0.27
C GLY A 52 -0.13 -11.65 0.57
N VAL A 53 0.40 -10.63 -0.08
CA VAL A 53 -0.05 -9.24 0.07
C VAL A 53 -0.16 -8.60 -1.30
N TRP A 54 -1.25 -7.90 -1.55
CA TRP A 54 -1.39 -7.05 -2.72
C TRP A 54 -2.42 -5.95 -2.49
N THR A 55 -1.96 -4.73 -2.49
CA THR A 55 -2.79 -3.53 -2.43
C THR A 55 -3.15 -3.10 -3.85
N TYR A 56 -4.03 -3.84 -4.51
CA TYR A 56 -4.49 -3.51 -5.86
C TYR A 56 -5.67 -2.54 -5.87
N ASP A 57 -6.25 -2.28 -4.71
CA ASP A 57 -7.32 -1.29 -4.51
C ASP A 57 -6.69 0.00 -4.00
N VAL A 58 -6.44 0.93 -4.91
CA VAL A 58 -5.69 2.17 -4.62
C VAL A 58 -6.59 3.40 -4.49
N GLU A 59 -7.88 3.26 -4.77
CA GLU A 59 -8.83 4.37 -4.65
C GLU A 59 -9.04 4.78 -3.19
N PRO A 60 -9.07 6.08 -2.90
CA PRO A 60 -9.39 6.57 -1.56
C PRO A 60 -10.78 6.13 -1.12
N VAL A 61 -10.89 5.67 0.11
CA VAL A 61 -12.16 5.24 0.71
C VAL A 61 -12.34 5.83 2.09
N GLU A 62 -13.58 6.02 2.51
CA GLU A 62 -13.88 6.31 3.91
C GLU A 62 -13.63 5.05 4.76
N PRO A 63 -12.80 5.14 5.82
CA PRO A 63 -12.48 3.98 6.62
C PRO A 63 -13.69 3.49 7.43
N THR A 64 -13.89 2.19 7.42
CA THR A 64 -14.90 1.50 8.24
C THR A 64 -14.22 0.54 9.21
N PHE A 65 -14.80 0.35 10.38
CA PHE A 65 -14.25 -0.57 11.38
C PHE A 65 -15.35 -1.49 11.93
N PRO A 66 -15.20 -2.82 11.81
CA PRO A 66 -14.07 -3.51 11.18
C PRO A 66 -13.99 -3.23 9.65
N PRO A 67 -12.80 -3.37 9.02
CA PRO A 67 -12.68 -3.28 7.58
C PRO A 67 -13.53 -4.35 6.88
N ASP A 68 -14.15 -3.98 5.77
CA ASP A 68 -14.88 -4.92 4.92
C ASP A 68 -13.94 -5.44 3.83
N PHE A 69 -13.61 -6.72 3.90
CA PHE A 69 -12.75 -7.37 2.92
C PHE A 69 -13.57 -8.02 1.81
N ASP A 70 -13.14 -7.82 0.57
CA ASP A 70 -13.71 -8.53 -0.56
C ASP A 70 -13.43 -10.04 -0.43
N PRO A 71 -14.45 -10.90 -0.43
CA PRO A 71 -14.26 -12.35 -0.36
C PRO A 71 -13.39 -12.91 -1.48
N SER A 72 -13.30 -12.24 -2.63
CA SER A 72 -12.46 -12.64 -3.76
C SER A 72 -10.97 -12.29 -3.57
N HIS A 73 -10.64 -11.43 -2.59
CA HIS A 73 -9.28 -10.95 -2.37
C HIS A 73 -8.21 -12.05 -2.28
N PRO A 74 -8.42 -13.16 -1.53
CA PRO A 74 -7.44 -14.24 -1.46
C PRO A 74 -7.16 -14.89 -2.81
N GLU A 75 -8.19 -15.07 -3.63
CA GLU A 75 -8.03 -15.63 -4.96
C GLU A 75 -7.27 -14.68 -5.89
N VAL A 76 -7.62 -13.40 -5.86
CA VAL A 76 -6.93 -12.36 -6.65
C VAL A 76 -5.44 -12.31 -6.31
N VAL A 77 -5.09 -12.31 -5.02
CA VAL A 77 -3.70 -12.35 -4.56
C VAL A 77 -3.00 -13.62 -5.02
N LEU A 78 -3.63 -14.77 -4.88
CA LEU A 78 -3.07 -16.05 -5.30
C LEU A 78 -2.81 -16.10 -6.81
N ARG A 79 -3.75 -15.61 -7.62
CA ARG A 79 -3.60 -15.52 -9.08
C ARG A 79 -2.48 -14.55 -9.47
N GLY A 80 -2.37 -13.42 -8.78
CA GLY A 80 -1.25 -12.49 -8.94
C GLY A 80 0.11 -13.16 -8.64
N MET A 81 0.18 -13.88 -7.52
CA MET A 81 1.39 -14.63 -7.17
C MET A 81 1.70 -15.76 -8.18
N ALA A 82 0.68 -16.40 -8.76
CA ALA A 82 0.87 -17.44 -9.78
C ALA A 82 1.51 -16.90 -11.08
N ARG A 83 1.42 -15.59 -11.33
CA ARG A 83 2.15 -14.95 -12.45
C ARG A 83 3.66 -14.97 -12.23
N MET A 84 4.10 -14.91 -10.97
CA MET A 84 5.52 -14.95 -10.61
C MET A 84 6.00 -16.38 -10.32
N ILE A 85 5.13 -17.19 -9.73
CA ILE A 85 5.40 -18.58 -9.33
C ILE A 85 4.33 -19.47 -9.98
N PRO A 86 4.52 -19.93 -11.22
CA PRO A 86 3.49 -20.68 -11.94
C PRO A 86 2.93 -21.90 -11.21
N ALA A 87 3.74 -22.55 -10.36
CA ALA A 87 3.30 -23.68 -9.55
C ALA A 87 2.16 -23.32 -8.57
N MET A 88 1.99 -22.05 -8.21
CA MET A 88 0.90 -21.61 -7.35
C MET A 88 -0.46 -21.67 -8.04
N ALA A 89 -0.51 -21.72 -9.36
CA ALA A 89 -1.77 -21.91 -10.10
C ALA A 89 -2.53 -23.17 -9.69
N ALA A 90 -1.83 -24.21 -9.23
CA ALA A 90 -2.45 -25.44 -8.74
C ALA A 90 -3.36 -25.23 -7.51
N TYR A 91 -3.21 -24.14 -6.80
CA TYR A 91 -4.02 -23.80 -5.64
C TYR A 91 -5.24 -22.95 -5.98
N VAL A 92 -5.34 -22.40 -7.19
CA VAL A 92 -6.49 -21.58 -7.61
C VAL A 92 -7.77 -22.41 -7.65
N GLU A 93 -7.72 -23.65 -8.19
CA GLU A 93 -8.86 -24.57 -8.25
C GLU A 93 -9.29 -25.11 -6.87
N ARG A 94 -8.40 -25.08 -5.92
CA ARG A 94 -8.63 -25.54 -4.54
C ARG A 94 -8.02 -24.53 -3.57
N LEU A 95 -8.64 -23.36 -3.51
CA LEU A 95 -8.17 -22.30 -2.64
C LEU A 95 -7.97 -22.82 -1.21
N PRO A 96 -6.75 -22.69 -0.65
CA PRO A 96 -6.50 -23.10 0.72
C PRO A 96 -7.34 -22.28 1.70
N ARG A 97 -7.47 -22.75 2.94
CA ARG A 97 -8.08 -21.94 3.98
C ARG A 97 -7.22 -20.70 4.19
N CYS A 98 -7.75 -19.54 3.80
CA CYS A 98 -7.10 -18.25 3.98
C CYS A 98 -7.59 -17.57 5.26
N PHE A 99 -6.67 -16.91 5.94
CA PHE A 99 -6.97 -15.87 6.92
C PHE A 99 -6.70 -14.54 6.22
N VAL A 100 -7.68 -13.65 6.23
CA VAL A 100 -7.56 -12.31 5.64
C VAL A 100 -7.55 -11.30 6.76
N ASP A 101 -6.57 -10.42 6.72
CA ASP A 101 -6.43 -9.29 7.61
C ASP A 101 -5.92 -8.09 6.83
N GLY A 102 -6.14 -6.88 7.32
CA GLY A 102 -5.72 -5.68 6.64
C GLY A 102 -6.15 -4.41 7.35
N GLY A 103 -5.85 -3.29 6.71
CA GLY A 103 -6.17 -1.97 7.23
C GLY A 103 -6.05 -0.92 6.11
N TYR A 104 -6.17 0.32 6.51
CA TYR A 104 -6.09 1.45 5.58
C TYR A 104 -4.69 2.07 5.61
N TYR A 105 -4.12 2.28 4.45
CA TYR A 105 -2.95 3.13 4.34
C TYR A 105 -3.37 4.60 4.33
N THR A 106 -2.87 5.36 5.28
CA THR A 106 -2.99 6.82 5.27
C THR A 106 -1.84 7.40 4.46
N LYS A 107 -2.18 8.09 3.38
CA LYS A 107 -1.20 8.66 2.45
C LYS A 107 -1.44 10.15 2.24
N THR A 108 -0.38 10.89 1.98
CA THR A 108 -0.47 12.15 1.25
C THR A 108 -0.52 11.86 -0.26
N ARG A 109 -0.92 12.85 -1.08
CA ARG A 109 -1.01 12.69 -2.53
C ARG A 109 0.31 12.21 -3.15
N GLU A 110 1.42 12.73 -2.69
CA GLU A 110 2.77 12.42 -3.15
C GLU A 110 3.43 11.25 -2.38
N ASN A 111 2.65 10.57 -1.55
CA ASN A 111 3.12 9.45 -0.72
C ASN A 111 4.35 9.79 0.15
N ARG A 112 4.40 11.02 0.67
CA ARG A 112 5.45 11.51 1.56
C ARG A 112 4.87 11.82 2.93
N PHE A 113 5.36 11.16 3.95
CA PHE A 113 4.85 11.30 5.32
C PHE A 113 4.99 12.72 5.89
N LEU A 114 4.34 12.94 7.00
CA LEU A 114 4.45 14.15 7.82
C LEU A 114 5.23 13.83 9.09
N SER A 115 6.16 14.73 9.45
CA SER A 115 6.86 14.72 10.73
C SER A 115 7.22 16.15 11.09
N CYS A 116 6.32 16.84 11.84
CA CYS A 116 6.44 18.27 12.08
C CYS A 116 5.56 18.74 13.26
N PRO A 117 5.79 19.99 13.77
CA PRO A 117 4.82 20.66 14.62
C PRO A 117 3.48 20.87 13.90
N LEU A 118 2.41 20.96 14.67
CA LEU A 118 1.10 21.42 14.23
C LEU A 118 0.91 22.90 14.55
N PRO A 119 -0.08 23.59 13.93
CA PRO A 119 -0.42 24.99 14.26
C PRO A 119 -1.00 25.18 15.67
N VAL A 120 -0.86 24.21 16.54
CA VAL A 120 -1.29 24.24 17.93
C VAL A 120 -0.05 24.05 18.79
N GLU A 121 0.18 24.97 19.73
CA GLU A 121 1.34 24.93 20.62
C GLU A 121 1.45 23.61 21.36
N GLY A 122 2.63 23.01 21.35
CA GLY A 122 2.92 21.72 21.98
C GLY A 122 2.35 20.49 21.26
N ALA A 123 1.71 20.67 20.11
CA ALA A 123 1.18 19.57 19.31
C ALA A 123 2.10 19.26 18.11
N TYR A 124 2.26 17.96 17.86
CA TYR A 124 3.14 17.44 16.81
C TYR A 124 2.47 16.30 16.08
N VAL A 125 2.92 15.99 14.89
CA VAL A 125 2.42 14.87 14.09
C VAL A 125 3.56 14.04 13.50
N ILE A 126 3.42 12.73 13.58
CA ILE A 126 4.01 11.77 12.65
C ILE A 126 2.84 11.04 12.02
N GLY A 127 2.70 11.12 10.70
CA GLY A 127 1.53 10.53 10.04
C GLY A 127 1.72 10.35 8.54
N ALA A 128 0.74 9.76 7.91
CA ALA A 128 0.73 9.45 6.48
C ALA A 128 1.95 8.61 6.04
N LEU A 129 2.35 7.66 6.88
CA LEU A 129 3.52 6.80 6.63
C LEU A 129 3.25 5.71 5.59
N SER A 130 2.01 5.63 5.08
CA SER A 130 1.63 4.62 4.08
C SER A 130 2.01 3.20 4.53
N GLY A 131 2.52 2.37 3.62
CA GLY A 131 3.09 1.05 3.94
C GLY A 131 4.54 1.08 4.45
N TYR A 132 5.15 2.27 4.59
CA TYR A 132 6.57 2.42 4.96
C TYR A 132 6.79 2.71 6.45
N GLY A 133 5.75 2.68 7.27
CA GLY A 133 5.83 3.08 8.68
C GLY A 133 6.96 2.40 9.45
N MET A 134 7.12 1.10 9.29
CA MET A 134 8.20 0.36 9.94
C MET A 134 9.59 0.84 9.52
N MET A 135 9.79 1.10 8.23
CA MET A 135 11.09 1.48 7.67
C MET A 135 11.44 2.94 7.96
N SER A 136 10.44 3.84 7.97
CA SER A 136 10.64 5.28 8.10
C SER A 136 10.48 5.81 9.53
N SER A 137 9.96 5.01 10.46
CA SER A 137 9.65 5.43 11.83
C SER A 137 10.83 6.05 12.57
N ASN A 138 12.00 5.45 12.46
CA ASN A 138 13.19 5.97 13.15
C ASN A 138 13.61 7.36 12.63
N GLY A 139 13.66 7.55 11.29
CA GLY A 139 13.99 8.83 10.70
C GLY A 139 12.90 9.89 10.95
N ALA A 140 11.63 9.50 10.93
CA ALA A 140 10.52 10.38 11.27
C ALA A 140 10.55 10.82 12.73
N ALA A 141 10.86 9.89 13.65
CA ALA A 141 10.97 10.19 15.06
C ALA A 141 12.19 11.05 15.39
N ASP A 142 13.33 10.81 14.74
CA ASP A 142 14.53 11.63 14.91
C ASP A 142 14.30 13.08 14.47
N LEU A 143 13.69 13.27 13.29
CA LEU A 143 13.28 14.59 12.81
C LEU A 143 12.30 15.27 13.78
N LEU A 144 11.31 14.55 14.30
CA LEU A 144 10.37 15.13 15.26
C LEU A 144 11.04 15.50 16.57
N ALA A 145 12.00 14.70 17.03
CA ALA A 145 12.79 15.00 18.23
C ALA A 145 13.63 16.26 18.06
N ASP A 146 14.13 16.54 16.85
CA ASP A 146 14.83 17.79 16.55
C ASP A 146 13.89 19.00 16.68
N TYR A 147 12.65 18.91 16.17
CA TYR A 147 11.64 19.95 16.38
C TYR A 147 11.32 20.19 17.86
N ILE A 148 11.07 19.10 18.61
CA ILE A 148 10.69 19.19 20.03
C ILE A 148 11.83 19.76 20.87
N ALA A 149 13.07 19.38 20.57
CA ALA A 149 14.25 19.82 21.31
C ALA A 149 14.88 21.14 20.78
N GLU A 150 14.22 21.78 19.81
CA GLU A 150 14.69 23.01 19.16
C GLU A 150 16.14 22.91 18.63
N ARG A 151 16.50 21.74 18.11
CA ARG A 151 17.81 21.49 17.51
C ARG A 151 17.87 21.98 16.07
N PRO A 152 19.09 22.22 15.53
CA PRO A 152 19.23 22.53 14.12
C PRO A 152 18.61 21.48 13.23
N LEU A 153 17.69 21.87 12.35
CA LEU A 153 16.98 20.97 11.46
C LEU A 153 17.84 20.58 10.26
N PRO A 154 17.75 19.33 9.81
CA PRO A 154 18.41 18.91 8.57
C PRO A 154 17.76 19.58 7.34
N ALA A 155 18.53 19.72 6.26
CA ALA A 155 18.11 20.41 5.04
C ALA A 155 16.84 19.80 4.39
N TYR A 156 16.54 18.54 4.67
CA TYR A 156 15.35 17.86 4.15
C TYR A 156 14.08 18.10 5.00
N ALA A 157 14.18 18.68 6.21
CA ALA A 157 13.05 18.87 7.12
C ALA A 157 11.82 19.54 6.47
N PRO A 158 11.97 20.60 5.63
CA PRO A 158 10.83 21.24 4.99
C PRO A 158 10.00 20.28 4.11
N ALA A 159 10.61 19.22 3.57
CA ALA A 159 9.92 18.23 2.75
C ALA A 159 8.91 17.39 3.53
N PHE A 160 8.98 17.36 4.86
CA PHE A 160 8.11 16.59 5.76
C PHE A 160 7.23 17.50 6.63
N HIS A 161 7.29 18.82 6.42
CA HIS A 161 6.49 19.81 7.13
C HIS A 161 5.15 20.08 6.42
N LEU A 162 4.11 20.41 7.19
CA LEU A 162 2.79 20.76 6.63
C LEU A 162 2.86 22.00 5.73
N ASP A 163 3.70 22.99 6.08
CA ASP A 163 3.85 24.26 5.33
C ASP A 163 4.31 24.04 3.88
N ARG A 164 4.78 22.82 3.52
CA ARG A 164 5.10 22.52 2.12
C ARG A 164 3.90 22.72 1.21
N TYR A 165 2.70 22.51 1.73
CA TYR A 165 1.46 22.68 0.96
C TYR A 165 1.10 24.16 0.74
N ASP A 166 1.65 25.09 1.52
CA ASP A 166 1.48 26.53 1.33
C ASP A 166 2.50 27.10 0.32
N ASN A 167 3.46 26.31 -0.10
CA ASN A 167 4.48 26.71 -1.07
C ASN A 167 3.98 26.57 -2.52
N PRO A 168 3.80 27.65 -3.29
CA PRO A 168 3.31 27.58 -4.68
C PRO A 168 4.16 26.72 -5.62
N ALA A 169 5.47 26.65 -5.39
CA ALA A 169 6.35 25.80 -6.19
C ALA A 169 6.10 24.31 -5.89
N TYR A 170 5.80 24.00 -4.65
CA TYR A 170 5.43 22.63 -4.25
C TYR A 170 4.06 22.23 -4.80
N GLN A 171 3.08 23.13 -4.75
CA GLN A 171 1.76 22.89 -5.36
C GLN A 171 1.89 22.58 -6.87
N LYS A 172 2.69 23.37 -7.57
CA LYS A 172 2.96 23.13 -8.99
C LYS A 172 3.65 21.78 -9.24
N LEU A 173 4.50 21.33 -8.30
CA LEU A 173 5.10 20.00 -8.35
C LEU A 173 4.03 18.92 -8.20
N LEU A 174 3.11 19.08 -7.24
CA LEU A 174 2.00 18.14 -7.00
C LEU A 174 1.05 18.03 -8.19
N ASP A 175 0.79 19.11 -8.91
CA ASP A 175 -0.07 19.10 -10.11
C ASP A 175 0.49 18.21 -11.22
N ASN A 176 1.81 18.02 -11.23
CA ASN A 176 2.52 17.18 -12.20
C ASN A 176 2.99 15.84 -11.57
N TRP A 177 2.59 15.54 -10.34
CA TRP A 177 2.99 14.31 -9.67
C TRP A 177 2.22 13.14 -10.27
N GLY A 178 2.93 12.17 -10.81
CA GLY A 178 2.32 10.94 -11.30
C GLY A 178 1.84 10.05 -10.15
N ASP A 179 0.82 9.25 -10.40
CA ASP A 179 0.40 8.21 -9.48
C ASP A 179 1.46 7.11 -9.41
N SER A 180 2.41 7.26 -8.52
CA SER A 180 3.24 6.14 -8.11
C SER A 180 2.41 5.30 -7.15
N GLY A 181 1.65 4.36 -7.69
CA GLY A 181 0.69 3.51 -6.95
C GLY A 181 1.33 2.54 -5.97
N GLN A 182 2.42 2.90 -5.36
CA GLN A 182 3.06 2.05 -4.36
C GLN A 182 2.65 2.40 -2.96
N LEU A 183 2.62 1.37 -2.14
CA LEU A 183 2.28 1.26 -0.73
C LEU A 183 2.23 2.55 0.05
#